data_11d1f5d6d394f7725137a78a7c467d8b
#
_entry.id   11d1f5d6d394f7725137a78a7c467d8b
#
_cell.length_a   1.000
_cell.length_b   1.000
_cell.length_c   1.000
_cell.angle_alpha   90.00
_cell.angle_beta   90.00
_cell.angle_gamma   90.00
#
_symmetry.space_group_name_H-M   'P 1'
#
loop_
_entity.id
_entity.type
_entity.pdbx_description
1 polymer ?
#
loop_
_entity_poly.entity_id
_entity_poly.type
_entity_poly.pdbx_seq_one_letter_code
_entity_poly.pdbx_strand_id
1 'polypeptide(L)'
;VHSLLLGEHGFYDEIFESLRIPYEPIRWVRDVDTSHDDDINKVARVQELIHAYRVRGHLMADTDPLEYKQRRHQDLDVTSHGLTLWDLDRTFATGGFGGQPFLKLRKILGILRDSYCRTIGVEYMHIQSPEQRTWIQERIEGIRNQTAFTEKGKRAILESLTAAESFERYLDRKYTGTKRFGLDGGETTIPALEQIIKRGSQLGVTE
;
A
#
# COMPACT_ATOMS: atom_id res chain seq x y z
N VAL A 1 20.88 9.14 -12.54
CA VAL A 1 21.12 9.78 -11.24
C VAL A 1 21.89 8.84 -10.33
N HIS A 2 21.58 7.54 -10.28
CA HIS A 2 22.28 6.57 -9.42
C HIS A 2 23.71 6.30 -9.87
N SER A 3 23.94 6.18 -11.18
CA SER A 3 25.27 6.00 -11.77
C SER A 3 26.18 7.23 -11.61
N LEU A 4 25.61 8.43 -11.64
CA LEU A 4 26.34 9.67 -11.32
C LEU A 4 26.84 9.73 -9.89
N LEU A 5 26.07 9.17 -8.95
CA LEU A 5 26.44 9.10 -7.53
C LEU A 5 27.52 8.04 -7.23
N LEU A 6 27.64 7.04 -8.10
CA LEU A 6 28.64 5.96 -7.98
C LEU A 6 29.94 6.23 -8.75
N GLY A 7 30.04 7.36 -9.48
CA GLY A 7 31.25 7.69 -10.24
C GLY A 7 31.52 6.75 -11.42
N GLU A 8 30.50 6.02 -11.88
CA GLU A 8 30.61 5.18 -13.09
C GLU A 8 30.56 6.06 -14.32
N HIS A 9 31.70 6.23 -14.96
CA HIS A 9 31.86 6.95 -16.23
C HIS A 9 31.28 6.12 -17.38
N GLY A 10 30.57 6.74 -18.29
CA GLY A 10 30.27 6.14 -19.59
C GLY A 10 29.06 6.73 -20.29
N PHE A 11 27.88 6.35 -19.90
CA PHE A 11 26.68 6.64 -20.70
C PHE A 11 26.29 8.12 -20.74
N TYR A 12 26.43 8.85 -19.64
CA TYR A 12 26.07 10.27 -19.61
C TYR A 12 27.17 11.18 -20.16
N ASP A 13 28.43 10.82 -20.00
CA ASP A 13 29.55 11.57 -20.55
C ASP A 13 29.52 11.54 -22.08
N GLU A 14 29.22 10.40 -22.72
CA GLU A 14 29.03 10.29 -24.17
C GLU A 14 27.83 11.12 -24.66
N ILE A 15 26.73 11.15 -23.90
CA ILE A 15 25.56 11.96 -24.23
C ILE A 15 25.90 13.45 -24.13
N PHE A 16 26.61 13.90 -23.11
CA PHE A 16 27.00 15.29 -22.92
C PHE A 16 28.06 15.72 -23.93
N GLU A 17 28.99 14.84 -24.34
CA GLU A 17 29.94 15.13 -25.44
C GLU A 17 29.25 15.17 -26.80
N SER A 18 28.27 14.31 -27.05
CA SER A 18 27.53 14.30 -28.32
C SER A 18 26.59 15.51 -28.49
N LEU A 19 26.12 16.04 -27.37
CA LEU A 19 25.26 17.20 -27.34
C LEU A 19 25.98 18.55 -27.50
N ARG A 20 27.24 18.66 -27.80
CA ARG A 20 28.03 19.90 -28.00
C ARG A 20 27.26 21.15 -28.49
N ILE A 21 26.04 21.25 -28.11
CA ILE A 21 25.22 22.46 -28.18
C ILE A 21 25.68 23.35 -27.00
N PRO A 22 26.02 24.62 -27.24
CA PRO A 22 26.29 25.54 -26.15
C PRO A 22 25.08 25.48 -25.19
N TYR A 23 25.25 24.79 -24.09
CA TYR A 23 24.24 24.73 -23.05
C TYR A 23 24.11 26.14 -22.47
N GLU A 24 23.15 26.88 -22.94
CA GLU A 24 22.68 27.99 -22.13
C GLU A 24 22.16 27.37 -20.84
N PRO A 25 22.78 27.71 -19.70
CA PRO A 25 22.27 27.20 -18.43
C PRO A 25 20.79 27.57 -18.42
N ILE A 26 19.92 26.56 -18.37
CA ILE A 26 18.51 26.79 -18.09
C ILE A 26 18.53 27.61 -16.80
N ARG A 27 18.39 28.91 -16.93
CA ARG A 27 18.05 29.74 -15.82
C ARG A 27 16.72 29.20 -15.40
N TRP A 28 16.73 28.41 -14.33
CA TRP A 28 15.56 28.23 -13.54
C TRP A 28 15.16 29.63 -13.13
N VAL A 29 14.39 30.30 -13.97
CA VAL A 29 13.57 31.38 -13.52
C VAL A 29 12.77 30.71 -12.44
N ARG A 30 13.19 30.92 -11.22
CA ARG A 30 12.35 30.70 -10.08
C ARG A 30 11.12 31.50 -10.45
N ASP A 31 10.08 30.82 -10.94
CA ASP A 31 8.75 31.40 -10.97
C ASP A 31 8.40 31.64 -9.50
N VAL A 32 8.82 32.82 -9.05
CA VAL A 32 8.67 33.31 -7.68
C VAL A 32 7.26 33.80 -7.48
N ASP A 33 6.41 33.60 -8.44
CA ASP A 33 4.97 33.65 -8.28
C ASP A 33 4.44 32.21 -8.19
N THR A 34 4.89 31.48 -7.18
CA THR A 34 4.00 30.48 -6.58
C THR A 34 2.92 31.30 -5.88
N SER A 35 1.95 31.72 -6.68
CA SER A 35 0.75 32.34 -6.18
C SER A 35 0.18 31.46 -5.10
N HIS A 36 -0.45 32.06 -4.12
CA HIS A 36 -1.22 31.38 -3.08
C HIS A 36 -2.12 30.28 -3.68
N ASP A 37 -2.54 30.43 -4.93
CA ASP A 37 -3.29 29.48 -5.75
C ASP A 37 -2.54 28.17 -6.03
N ASP A 38 -1.21 28.19 -6.24
CA ASP A 38 -0.45 26.95 -6.49
C ASP A 38 -0.33 26.10 -5.21
N ASP A 39 -0.22 26.73 -4.06
CA ASP A 39 -0.19 26.02 -2.77
C ASP A 39 -1.56 25.42 -2.42
N ILE A 40 -2.66 26.12 -2.70
CA ILE A 40 -4.02 25.60 -2.56
C ILE A 40 -4.23 24.42 -3.52
N ASN A 41 -3.83 24.57 -4.77
CA ASN A 41 -3.91 23.53 -5.78
C ASN A 41 -3.10 22.28 -5.37
N LYS A 42 -1.94 22.44 -4.76
CA LYS A 42 -1.12 21.30 -4.28
C LYS A 42 -1.78 20.55 -3.13
N VAL A 43 -2.49 21.24 -2.24
CA VAL A 43 -3.27 20.57 -1.19
C VAL A 43 -4.38 19.70 -1.81
N ALA A 44 -5.11 20.22 -2.81
CA ALA A 44 -6.12 19.44 -3.53
C ALA A 44 -5.50 18.21 -4.21
N ARG A 45 -4.36 18.35 -4.87
CA ARG A 45 -3.63 17.23 -5.50
C ARG A 45 -3.18 16.17 -4.49
N VAL A 46 -2.79 16.56 -3.28
CA VAL A 46 -2.49 15.60 -2.21
C VAL A 46 -3.76 14.85 -1.77
N GLN A 47 -4.90 15.52 -1.70
CA GLN A 47 -6.17 14.85 -1.41
C GLN A 47 -6.59 13.88 -2.52
N GLU A 48 -6.40 14.25 -3.77
CA GLU A 48 -6.60 13.37 -4.93
C GLU A 48 -5.70 12.12 -4.86
N LEU A 49 -4.43 12.30 -4.52
CA LEU A 49 -3.49 11.20 -4.34
C LEU A 49 -3.94 10.25 -3.21
N ILE A 50 -4.35 10.79 -2.05
CA ILE A 50 -4.90 10.00 -0.95
C ILE A 50 -6.13 9.21 -1.43
N HIS A 51 -7.03 9.86 -2.15
CA HIS A 51 -8.22 9.22 -2.70
C HIS A 51 -7.86 8.13 -3.72
N ALA A 52 -6.91 8.36 -4.60
CA ALA A 52 -6.43 7.38 -5.56
C ALA A 52 -5.91 6.10 -4.88
N TYR A 53 -5.13 6.24 -3.81
CA TYR A 53 -4.67 5.08 -3.03
C TYR A 53 -5.82 4.33 -2.35
N ARG A 54 -6.83 5.03 -1.83
CA ARG A 54 -8.02 4.41 -1.23
C ARG A 54 -8.83 3.59 -2.24
N VAL A 55 -8.91 4.07 -3.49
CA VAL A 55 -9.67 3.41 -4.57
C VAL A 55 -8.85 2.32 -5.26
N ARG A 56 -7.57 2.55 -5.53
CA ARG A 56 -6.74 1.72 -6.43
C ARG A 56 -5.48 1.15 -5.77
N GLY A 57 -5.22 1.45 -4.49
CA GLY A 57 -4.02 0.98 -3.79
C GLY A 57 -3.87 -0.54 -3.81
N HIS A 58 -4.99 -1.27 -3.73
CA HIS A 58 -5.03 -2.74 -3.79
C HIS A 58 -4.42 -3.31 -5.09
N LEU A 59 -4.47 -2.56 -6.21
CA LEU A 59 -3.85 -2.98 -7.47
C LEU A 59 -2.31 -3.04 -7.39
N MET A 60 -1.74 -2.35 -6.41
CA MET A 60 -0.30 -2.36 -6.11
C MET A 60 0.06 -3.25 -4.94
N ALA A 61 -0.92 -3.92 -4.32
CA ALA A 61 -0.67 -4.81 -3.21
C ALA A 61 0.15 -6.03 -3.66
N ASP A 62 1.14 -6.38 -2.86
CA ASP A 62 2.02 -7.53 -3.09
C ASP A 62 1.32 -8.82 -2.60
N THR A 63 0.39 -9.29 -3.40
CA THR A 63 -0.42 -10.48 -3.14
C THR A 63 0.02 -11.71 -3.94
N ASP A 64 1.07 -11.56 -4.77
CA ASP A 64 1.60 -12.62 -5.61
C ASP A 64 2.94 -13.11 -5.07
N PRO A 65 2.98 -14.30 -4.42
CA PRO A 65 4.23 -14.84 -3.86
C PRO A 65 5.26 -15.24 -4.93
N LEU A 66 4.85 -15.30 -6.19
CA LEU A 66 5.73 -15.66 -7.30
C LEU A 66 6.34 -14.45 -8.02
N GLU A 67 5.91 -13.24 -7.66
CA GLU A 67 6.45 -11.96 -8.13
C GLU A 67 6.57 -11.82 -9.65
N TYR A 68 5.63 -12.39 -10.41
CA TYR A 68 5.68 -12.40 -11.88
C TYR A 68 5.62 -11.03 -12.53
N LYS A 69 5.09 -10.02 -11.87
CA LYS A 69 4.90 -8.69 -12.46
C LYS A 69 5.29 -7.59 -11.48
N GLN A 70 6.13 -6.69 -11.98
CA GLN A 70 6.33 -5.41 -11.33
C GLN A 70 5.03 -4.59 -11.42
N ARG A 71 4.38 -4.37 -10.29
CA ARG A 71 3.10 -3.66 -10.23
C ARG A 71 3.35 -2.18 -10.24
N ARG A 72 2.78 -1.49 -11.22
CA ARG A 72 2.79 -0.03 -11.32
C ARG A 72 1.40 0.43 -11.74
N HIS A 73 0.93 1.48 -11.11
CA HIS A 73 -0.33 2.12 -11.47
C HIS A 73 -0.11 3.61 -11.58
N GLN A 74 -0.46 4.18 -12.73
CA GLN A 74 -0.20 5.59 -13.04
C GLN A 74 -0.88 6.52 -12.03
N ASP A 75 -2.10 6.24 -11.62
CA ASP A 75 -2.86 7.06 -10.66
C ASP A 75 -2.27 7.05 -9.24
N LEU A 76 -1.33 6.17 -8.94
CA LEU A 76 -0.63 6.10 -7.65
C LEU A 76 0.75 6.75 -7.69
N ASP A 77 1.13 7.27 -8.86
CA ASP A 77 2.38 7.99 -9.02
C ASP A 77 2.18 9.46 -8.59
N VAL A 78 3.08 9.93 -7.78
CA VAL A 78 3.11 11.32 -7.28
C VAL A 78 3.14 12.33 -8.42
N THR A 79 3.88 12.01 -9.49
CA THR A 79 4.04 12.89 -10.66
C THR A 79 2.75 13.04 -11.47
N SER A 80 1.90 12.01 -11.49
CA SER A 80 0.59 12.06 -12.16
C SER A 80 -0.36 13.09 -11.53
N HIS A 81 -0.15 13.39 -10.26
CA HIS A 81 -0.88 14.44 -9.54
C HIS A 81 -0.18 15.79 -9.59
N GLY A 82 0.84 15.96 -10.44
CA GLY A 82 1.58 17.22 -10.54
C GLY A 82 2.38 17.58 -9.28
N LEU A 83 2.65 16.60 -8.41
CA LEU A 83 3.54 16.73 -7.27
C LEU A 83 4.94 16.28 -7.68
N THR A 84 5.95 16.90 -7.10
CA THR A 84 7.35 16.68 -7.44
C THR A 84 8.16 16.15 -6.27
N LEU A 85 9.40 15.75 -6.52
CA LEU A 85 10.34 15.34 -5.47
C LEU A 85 10.60 16.46 -4.45
N TRP A 86 10.50 17.70 -4.87
CA TRP A 86 10.66 18.88 -4.01
C TRP A 86 9.51 19.05 -3.01
N ASP A 87 8.34 18.47 -3.31
CA ASP A 87 7.17 18.54 -2.44
C ASP A 87 7.23 17.46 -1.31
N LEU A 88 8.12 16.49 -1.40
CA LEU A 88 8.19 15.38 -0.43
C LEU A 88 8.39 15.85 1.02
N ASP A 89 9.17 16.90 1.22
CA ASP A 89 9.44 17.43 2.57
C ASP A 89 8.53 18.62 2.94
N ARG A 90 7.64 19.03 2.04
CA ARG A 90 6.61 20.02 2.34
C ARG A 90 5.50 19.40 3.18
N THR A 91 4.93 20.23 4.04
CA THR A 91 3.81 19.86 4.92
C THR A 91 2.49 20.28 4.28
N PHE A 92 1.54 19.36 4.24
CA PHE A 92 0.23 19.55 3.65
C PHE A 92 -0.87 19.27 4.66
N ALA A 93 -2.00 19.96 4.51
CA ALA A 93 -3.22 19.67 5.23
C ALA A 93 -3.78 18.30 4.74
N THR A 94 -4.05 17.40 5.67
CA THR A 94 -4.42 16.02 5.35
C THR A 94 -5.92 15.76 5.41
N GLY A 95 -6.71 16.70 5.93
CA GLY A 95 -8.12 16.45 6.23
C GLY A 95 -8.35 15.36 7.28
N GLY A 96 -7.37 15.15 8.19
CA GLY A 96 -7.45 14.12 9.23
C GLY A 96 -6.85 12.76 8.86
N PHE A 97 -6.30 12.62 7.65
CA PHE A 97 -5.61 11.39 7.24
C PHE A 97 -4.48 11.03 8.20
N GLY A 98 -4.41 9.74 8.56
CA GLY A 98 -3.41 9.24 9.51
C GLY A 98 -3.55 9.82 10.93
N GLY A 99 -4.71 10.38 11.27
CA GLY A 99 -4.99 10.96 12.59
C GLY A 99 -4.29 12.28 12.87
N GLN A 100 -3.69 12.93 11.84
CA GLN A 100 -2.96 14.19 12.00
C GLN A 100 -3.46 15.23 10.99
N PRO A 101 -3.69 16.50 11.40
CA PRO A 101 -4.19 17.54 10.51
C PRO A 101 -3.17 17.97 9.45
N PHE A 102 -1.88 17.84 9.75
CA PHE A 102 -0.79 18.22 8.86
C PHE A 102 0.30 17.17 8.84
N LEU A 103 0.73 16.75 7.66
CA LEU A 103 1.81 15.80 7.46
C LEU A 103 2.70 16.20 6.28
N LYS A 104 3.97 15.82 6.34
CA LYS A 104 4.86 15.88 5.16
C LYS A 104 4.40 14.87 4.12
N LEU A 105 4.48 15.23 2.83
CA LEU A 105 4.10 14.33 1.73
C LEU A 105 4.80 12.97 1.82
N ARG A 106 6.08 12.94 2.20
CA ARG A 106 6.84 11.71 2.43
C ARG A 106 6.17 10.78 3.47
N LYS A 107 5.63 11.35 4.55
CA LYS A 107 4.91 10.58 5.57
C LYS A 107 3.56 10.12 5.08
N ILE A 108 2.84 10.97 4.34
CA ILE A 108 1.55 10.59 3.69
C ILE A 108 1.77 9.38 2.79
N LEU A 109 2.75 9.43 1.89
CA LEU A 109 3.10 8.32 1.01
C LEU A 109 3.49 7.04 1.77
N GLY A 110 4.25 7.18 2.86
CA GLY A 110 4.61 6.06 3.71
C GLY A 110 3.37 5.37 4.30
N ILE A 111 2.44 6.15 4.87
CA ILE A 111 1.19 5.61 5.41
C ILE A 111 0.34 4.96 4.30
N LEU A 112 0.20 5.61 3.14
CA LEU A 112 -0.59 5.10 2.02
C LEU A 112 -0.04 3.75 1.50
N ARG A 113 1.26 3.68 1.27
CA ARG A 113 1.91 2.44 0.82
C ARG A 113 1.81 1.33 1.84
N ASP A 114 2.02 1.65 3.12
CA ASP A 114 1.92 0.69 4.20
C ASP A 114 0.49 0.18 4.36
N SER A 115 -0.52 1.04 4.20
CA SER A 115 -1.92 0.69 4.41
C SER A 115 -2.53 -0.08 3.24
N TYR A 116 -2.15 0.25 1.98
CA TYR A 116 -2.87 -0.21 0.79
C TYR A 116 -2.04 -1.06 -0.19
N CYS A 117 -0.71 -1.04 -0.11
CA CYS A 117 0.16 -1.66 -1.12
C CYS A 117 1.09 -2.75 -0.55
N ARG A 118 0.85 -3.23 0.67
CA ARG A 118 1.60 -4.36 1.23
C ARG A 118 0.98 -5.70 0.78
N THR A 119 1.07 -6.71 1.60
CA THR A 119 0.62 -8.07 1.31
C THR A 119 -0.90 -8.28 1.39
N ILE A 120 -1.67 -7.22 1.67
CA ILE A 120 -3.14 -7.26 1.74
C ILE A 120 -3.68 -6.18 0.82
N GLY A 121 -4.51 -6.57 -0.16
CA GLY A 121 -5.31 -5.67 -0.97
C GLY A 121 -6.64 -5.39 -0.28
N VAL A 122 -7.02 -4.12 -0.16
CA VAL A 122 -8.27 -3.71 0.51
C VAL A 122 -9.14 -2.93 -0.46
N GLU A 123 -10.35 -3.41 -0.65
CA GLU A 123 -11.37 -2.80 -1.49
C GLU A 123 -12.63 -2.50 -0.67
N TYR A 124 -12.93 -1.23 -0.43
CA TYR A 124 -14.08 -0.81 0.38
C TYR A 124 -14.77 0.45 -0.12
N MET A 125 -14.18 1.13 -1.11
CA MET A 125 -14.72 2.41 -1.61
C MET A 125 -16.06 2.27 -2.34
N HIS A 126 -16.47 1.05 -2.69
CA HIS A 126 -17.79 0.74 -3.22
C HIS A 126 -18.91 0.77 -2.16
N ILE A 127 -18.57 0.74 -0.88
CA ILE A 127 -19.56 0.82 0.22
C ILE A 127 -20.22 2.19 0.17
N GLN A 128 -21.56 2.21 0.12
CA GLN A 128 -22.30 3.46 -0.03
C GLN A 128 -22.35 4.31 1.25
N SER A 129 -22.37 3.68 2.44
CA SER A 129 -22.38 4.39 3.71
C SER A 129 -21.06 5.11 3.98
N PRO A 130 -21.05 6.45 4.09
CA PRO A 130 -19.83 7.20 4.44
C PRO A 130 -19.29 6.83 5.83
N GLU A 131 -20.16 6.53 6.77
CA GLU A 131 -19.78 6.17 8.15
C GLU A 131 -18.98 4.86 8.17
N GLN A 132 -19.44 3.84 7.42
CA GLN A 132 -18.74 2.57 7.30
C GLN A 132 -17.39 2.75 6.61
N ARG A 133 -17.32 3.54 5.55
CA ARG A 133 -16.04 3.84 4.88
C ARG A 133 -15.06 4.52 5.82
N THR A 134 -15.50 5.54 6.55
CA THR A 134 -14.67 6.25 7.53
C THR A 134 -14.18 5.31 8.61
N TRP A 135 -15.05 4.46 9.14
CA TRP A 135 -14.72 3.46 10.13
C TRP A 135 -13.61 2.49 9.67
N ILE A 136 -13.67 2.05 8.41
CA ILE A 136 -12.65 1.19 7.80
C ILE A 136 -11.34 1.96 7.62
N GLN A 137 -11.41 3.20 7.09
CA GLN A 137 -10.25 4.05 6.84
C GLN A 137 -9.44 4.30 8.11
N GLU A 138 -10.10 4.72 9.19
CA GLU A 138 -9.46 4.97 10.47
C GLU A 138 -8.70 3.74 11.02
N ARG A 139 -9.28 2.56 10.84
CA ARG A 139 -8.66 1.31 11.29
C ARG A 139 -7.47 0.90 10.43
N ILE A 140 -7.61 0.99 9.12
CA ILE A 140 -6.54 0.59 8.19
C ILE A 140 -5.38 1.59 8.26
N GLU A 141 -5.67 2.88 8.14
CA GLU A 141 -4.67 3.94 8.08
C GLU A 141 -3.99 4.18 9.43
N GLY A 142 -4.74 4.05 10.54
CA GLY A 142 -4.23 4.27 11.88
C GLY A 142 -3.14 3.27 12.29
N ILE A 143 -3.30 2.01 11.92
CA ILE A 143 -2.33 0.94 12.19
C ILE A 143 -1.46 0.59 10.96
N ARG A 144 -1.61 1.34 9.87
CA ARG A 144 -0.96 1.07 8.58
C ARG A 144 -1.19 -0.36 8.08
N ASN A 145 -2.40 -0.86 8.30
CA ASN A 145 -2.80 -2.23 7.99
C ASN A 145 -1.84 -3.30 8.55
N GLN A 146 -1.23 -3.04 9.69
CA GLN A 146 -0.30 -3.94 10.38
C GLN A 146 -0.83 -4.28 11.76
N THR A 147 -1.17 -5.54 11.96
CA THR A 147 -1.63 -6.04 13.26
C THR A 147 -0.44 -6.59 14.04
N ALA A 148 -0.20 -6.06 15.24
CA ALA A 148 0.77 -6.62 16.16
C ALA A 148 0.13 -7.80 16.91
N PHE A 149 0.51 -9.00 16.58
CA PHE A 149 0.10 -10.20 17.30
C PHE A 149 0.97 -10.43 18.52
N THR A 150 0.34 -10.86 19.63
CA THR A 150 1.08 -11.37 20.78
C THR A 150 1.71 -12.72 20.45
N GLU A 151 2.75 -13.12 21.19
CA GLU A 151 3.38 -14.44 21.00
C GLU A 151 2.38 -15.60 21.18
N LYS A 152 1.44 -15.46 22.12
CA LYS A 152 0.34 -16.43 22.30
C LYS A 152 -0.57 -16.46 21.06
N GLY A 153 -0.89 -15.30 20.47
CA GLY A 153 -1.69 -15.23 19.26
C GLY A 153 -0.99 -15.87 18.06
N LYS A 154 0.30 -15.61 17.87
CA LYS A 154 1.10 -16.25 16.82
C LYS A 154 1.15 -17.78 16.95
N ARG A 155 1.31 -18.29 18.18
CA ARG A 155 1.28 -19.73 18.45
C ARG A 155 -0.09 -20.35 18.12
N ALA A 156 -1.17 -19.71 18.54
CA ALA A 156 -2.52 -20.19 18.22
C ALA A 156 -2.78 -20.27 16.71
N ILE A 157 -2.33 -19.26 15.95
CA ILE A 157 -2.40 -19.27 14.49
C ILE A 157 -1.58 -20.44 13.93
N LEU A 158 -0.34 -20.64 14.39
CA LEU A 158 0.51 -21.73 13.95
C LEU A 158 -0.10 -23.11 14.28
N GLU A 159 -0.69 -23.28 15.45
CA GLU A 159 -1.39 -24.51 15.85
C GLU A 159 -2.56 -24.80 14.91
N SER A 160 -3.40 -23.80 14.59
CA SER A 160 -4.50 -23.97 13.63
C SER A 160 -4.02 -24.34 12.24
N LEU A 161 -2.97 -23.69 11.73
CA LEU A 161 -2.37 -23.99 10.43
C LEU A 161 -1.79 -25.42 10.40
N THR A 162 -1.04 -25.79 11.44
CA THR A 162 -0.44 -27.15 11.54
C THR A 162 -1.50 -28.22 11.64
N ALA A 163 -2.58 -27.97 12.38
CA ALA A 163 -3.70 -28.90 12.50
C ALA A 163 -4.40 -29.12 11.14
N ALA A 164 -4.66 -28.04 10.40
CA ALA A 164 -5.29 -28.11 9.08
C ALA A 164 -4.44 -28.90 8.08
N GLU A 165 -3.17 -28.55 7.94
CA GLU A 165 -2.25 -29.27 7.05
C GLU A 165 -2.07 -30.74 7.45
N SER A 166 -1.92 -31.01 8.73
CA SER A 166 -1.75 -32.38 9.25
C SER A 166 -2.99 -33.23 8.99
N PHE A 167 -4.19 -32.65 9.10
CA PHE A 167 -5.44 -33.32 8.81
C PHE A 167 -5.54 -33.73 7.33
N GLU A 168 -5.22 -32.80 6.42
CA GLU A 168 -5.22 -33.08 4.99
C GLU A 168 -4.20 -34.18 4.61
N ARG A 169 -2.99 -34.08 5.17
CA ARG A 169 -1.96 -35.12 5.00
C ARG A 169 -2.37 -36.50 5.57
N TYR A 170 -3.07 -36.50 6.70
CA TYR A 170 -3.60 -37.73 7.27
C TYR A 170 -4.64 -38.40 6.35
N LEU A 171 -5.58 -37.58 5.83
CA LEU A 171 -6.58 -38.07 4.88
C LEU A 171 -5.94 -38.61 3.59
N ASP A 172 -4.87 -37.98 3.12
CA ASP A 172 -4.11 -38.40 1.96
C ASP A 172 -3.54 -39.82 2.13
N ARG A 173 -2.93 -40.05 3.27
CA ARG A 173 -2.35 -41.39 3.58
C ARG A 173 -3.39 -42.43 3.82
N LYS A 174 -4.48 -42.08 4.50
CA LYS A 174 -5.51 -43.05 4.90
C LYS A 174 -6.43 -43.44 3.74
N TYR A 175 -6.74 -42.53 2.86
CA TYR A 175 -7.69 -42.72 1.76
C TYR A 175 -7.00 -42.46 0.41
N THR A 176 -5.92 -43.16 0.15
CA THR A 176 -5.12 -43.03 -1.08
C THR A 176 -5.99 -43.25 -2.31
N GLY A 177 -5.93 -42.36 -3.29
CA GLY A 177 -6.69 -42.44 -4.53
C GLY A 177 -8.13 -41.96 -4.48
N THR A 178 -8.64 -41.57 -3.29
CA THR A 178 -9.96 -40.97 -3.16
C THR A 178 -9.88 -39.46 -3.47
N LYS A 179 -10.86 -38.95 -4.24
CA LYS A 179 -10.94 -37.55 -4.52
C LYS A 179 -11.14 -36.73 -3.22
N ARG A 180 -10.29 -35.74 -3.01
CA ARG A 180 -10.35 -34.87 -1.85
C ARG A 180 -10.38 -33.40 -2.30
N PHE A 181 -10.94 -32.56 -1.47
CA PHE A 181 -10.95 -31.13 -1.63
C PHE A 181 -10.25 -30.52 -0.42
N GLY A 182 -8.98 -30.17 -0.59
CA GLY A 182 -8.16 -29.53 0.42
C GLY A 182 -8.10 -28.02 0.20
N LEU A 183 -7.49 -27.31 1.14
CA LEU A 183 -7.26 -25.88 1.04
C LEU A 183 -5.96 -25.52 0.32
N ASP A 184 -5.08 -26.49 0.12
CA ASP A 184 -3.83 -26.44 -0.67
C ASP A 184 -3.19 -25.03 -0.81
N GLY A 185 -2.58 -24.52 0.27
CA GLY A 185 -1.99 -23.18 0.32
C GLY A 185 -2.94 -22.09 0.85
N GLY A 186 -4.23 -22.40 1.06
CA GLY A 186 -5.24 -21.52 1.63
C GLY A 186 -5.58 -21.81 3.10
N GLU A 187 -4.74 -22.58 3.83
CA GLU A 187 -5.00 -23.02 5.21
C GLU A 187 -5.19 -21.87 6.18
N THR A 188 -4.67 -20.67 5.87
CA THR A 188 -4.90 -19.45 6.63
C THR A 188 -6.36 -19.04 6.71
N THR A 189 -7.22 -19.56 5.82
CA THR A 189 -8.67 -19.35 5.86
C THR A 189 -9.27 -19.91 7.15
N ILE A 190 -8.74 -21.01 7.71
CA ILE A 190 -9.23 -21.61 8.95
C ILE A 190 -9.09 -20.66 10.15
N PRO A 191 -7.89 -20.22 10.55
CA PRO A 191 -7.76 -19.28 11.66
C PRO A 191 -8.42 -17.93 11.37
N ALA A 192 -8.53 -17.49 10.10
CA ALA A 192 -9.25 -16.28 9.74
C ALA A 192 -10.75 -16.40 10.02
N LEU A 193 -11.40 -17.49 9.57
CA LEU A 193 -12.81 -17.76 9.83
C LEU A 193 -13.09 -17.96 11.31
N GLU A 194 -12.24 -18.71 12.02
CA GLU A 194 -12.36 -18.86 13.48
C GLU A 194 -12.36 -17.50 14.19
N GLN A 195 -11.48 -16.60 13.77
CA GLN A 195 -11.40 -15.27 14.36
C GLN A 195 -12.63 -14.41 14.01
N ILE A 196 -13.13 -14.48 12.78
CA ILE A 196 -14.34 -13.78 12.35
C ILE A 196 -15.55 -14.23 13.15
N ILE A 197 -15.77 -15.55 13.25
CA ILE A 197 -16.89 -16.13 14.01
C ILE A 197 -16.80 -15.75 15.48
N LYS A 198 -15.62 -15.93 16.09
CA LYS A 198 -15.37 -15.60 17.49
C LYS A 198 -15.62 -14.13 17.79
N ARG A 199 -15.14 -13.24 16.92
CA ARG A 199 -15.29 -11.81 17.10
C ARG A 199 -16.71 -11.35 16.79
N GLY A 200 -17.35 -11.89 15.79
CA GLY A 200 -18.73 -11.64 15.44
C GLY A 200 -19.67 -11.97 16.60
N SER A 201 -19.54 -13.18 17.17
CA SER A 201 -20.33 -13.59 18.34
C SER A 201 -20.13 -12.67 19.56
N GLN A 202 -18.88 -12.24 19.82
CA GLN A 202 -18.60 -11.29 20.90
C GLN A 202 -19.23 -9.90 20.69
N LEU A 203 -19.48 -9.53 19.42
CA LEU A 203 -20.10 -8.27 19.04
C LEU A 203 -21.63 -8.38 18.89
N GLY A 204 -22.22 -9.53 19.20
CA GLY A 204 -23.66 -9.75 19.16
C GLY A 204 -24.20 -10.14 17.78
N VAL A 205 -23.34 -10.54 16.85
CA VAL A 205 -23.79 -11.09 15.56
C VAL A 205 -24.34 -12.48 15.79
N THR A 206 -25.59 -12.72 15.38
CA THR A 206 -26.33 -13.98 15.60
C THR A 206 -26.58 -14.78 14.32
N GLU A 207 -26.44 -14.14 13.16
CA GLU A 207 -26.64 -14.74 11.84
C GLU A 207 -25.54 -14.29 10.87
#